data_a0e85b081fef1ff7f6d488ca390c16af
#
_entry.id   a0e85b081fef1ff7f6d488ca390c16af
#
_cell.length_a   1.000
_cell.length_b   1.000
_cell.length_c   1.000
_cell.angle_alpha   90.00
_cell.angle_beta   90.00
_cell.angle_gamma   90.00
#
_symmetry.space_group_name_H-M   'P 1'
#
loop_
_entity.id
_entity.type
_entity.pdbx_description
1 polymer ?
#
loop_
_entity_poly.entity_id
_entity_poly.type
_entity_poly.pdbx_seq_one_letter_code
_entity_poly.pdbx_strand_id
1 'polypeptide(L)'
;MYGAEANDRELYKWLGKVQNREITLPRFQRGEAWDHSRICSLMNAIIKGLPLGVTLILEVGDKPKFESRALQTAPVEGERITEQLLDGQQRMTAVWRVLNDNYEDGSYFVVVEDFDSEEPQMAAEVIRQSRWRKKDNRRYPLWCDNRKNAWRAR
;
A
#
# COMPACT_ATOMS: atom_id res chain seq x y z
N MET A 1 -23.22 -23.85 -9.96
CA MET A 1 -22.43 -24.18 -8.75
C MET A 1 -21.51 -23.02 -8.51
N TYR A 2 -21.70 -22.28 -7.43
CA TYR A 2 -20.81 -21.16 -7.08
C TYR A 2 -19.65 -21.74 -6.27
N GLY A 3 -18.48 -21.80 -6.85
CA GLY A 3 -17.26 -22.26 -6.20
C GLY A 3 -16.29 -21.11 -5.98
N ALA A 4 -15.37 -21.26 -5.03
CA ALA A 4 -14.24 -20.35 -4.92
C ALA A 4 -13.19 -20.73 -5.98
N GLU A 5 -12.72 -19.75 -6.72
CA GLU A 5 -11.65 -19.91 -7.69
C GLU A 5 -10.39 -19.20 -7.18
N ALA A 6 -9.24 -19.80 -7.37
CA ALA A 6 -7.96 -19.21 -7.05
C ALA A 6 -7.37 -18.58 -8.33
N ASN A 7 -7.16 -17.27 -8.31
CA ASN A 7 -6.61 -16.53 -9.43
C ASN A 7 -5.45 -15.65 -8.96
N ASP A 8 -4.36 -15.67 -9.72
CA ASP A 8 -3.27 -14.73 -9.53
C ASP A 8 -3.65 -13.37 -10.12
N ARG A 9 -3.31 -12.30 -9.41
CA ARG A 9 -3.57 -10.94 -9.87
C ARG A 9 -2.35 -10.07 -9.63
N GLU A 10 -1.90 -9.42 -10.69
CA GLU A 10 -0.78 -8.47 -10.63
C GLU A 10 -1.14 -7.24 -9.78
N LEU A 11 -0.19 -6.76 -8.99
CA LEU A 11 -0.39 -5.68 -8.05
C LEU A 11 -0.93 -4.41 -8.72
N TYR A 12 -0.41 -4.04 -9.89
CA TYR A 12 -0.86 -2.82 -10.59
C TYR A 12 -2.34 -2.89 -11.03
N LYS A 13 -2.84 -4.08 -11.38
CA LYS A 13 -4.27 -4.29 -11.70
C LYS A 13 -5.15 -4.10 -10.47
N TRP A 14 -4.64 -4.56 -9.31
CA TRP A 14 -5.29 -4.31 -8.03
C TRP A 14 -5.41 -2.82 -7.74
N LEU A 15 -4.30 -2.10 -7.84
CA LEU A 15 -4.25 -0.66 -7.57
C LEU A 15 -5.14 0.12 -8.54
N GLY A 16 -5.18 -0.26 -9.82
CA GLY A 16 -6.10 0.33 -10.80
C GLY A 16 -7.57 0.16 -10.39
N LYS A 17 -7.96 -1.04 -9.96
CA LYS A 17 -9.33 -1.28 -9.48
C LYS A 17 -9.66 -0.52 -8.19
N VAL A 18 -8.70 -0.34 -7.28
CA VAL A 18 -8.89 0.51 -6.09
C VAL A 18 -9.05 1.97 -6.49
N GLN A 19 -8.21 2.47 -7.41
CA GLN A 19 -8.26 3.83 -7.93
C GLN A 19 -9.61 4.15 -8.61
N ASN A 20 -10.14 3.20 -9.38
CA ASN A 20 -11.43 3.34 -10.05
C ASN A 20 -12.63 3.05 -9.13
N ARG A 21 -12.38 2.68 -7.86
CA ARG A 21 -13.41 2.25 -6.91
C ARG A 21 -14.16 0.99 -7.33
N GLU A 22 -13.61 0.20 -8.21
CA GLU A 22 -14.17 -1.11 -8.56
C GLU A 22 -14.09 -2.11 -7.41
N ILE A 23 -13.02 -2.02 -6.57
CA ILE A 23 -12.85 -2.78 -5.35
C ILE A 23 -13.19 -1.93 -4.14
N THR A 24 -14.06 -2.44 -3.28
CA THR A 24 -14.48 -1.79 -2.04
C THR A 24 -14.41 -2.76 -0.87
N LEU A 25 -14.59 -2.22 0.33
CA LEU A 25 -14.68 -2.99 1.57
C LEU A 25 -16.14 -3.07 2.03
N PRO A 26 -16.60 -4.21 2.56
CA PRO A 26 -17.81 -4.24 3.34
C PRO A 26 -17.72 -3.29 4.55
N ARG A 27 -18.78 -2.56 4.83
CA ARG A 27 -18.77 -1.51 5.86
C ARG A 27 -18.56 -2.04 7.28
N PHE A 28 -18.88 -3.30 7.53
CA PHE A 28 -18.70 -3.94 8.83
C PHE A 28 -17.23 -4.26 9.16
N GLN A 29 -16.33 -4.22 8.18
CA GLN A 29 -14.92 -4.44 8.44
C GLN A 29 -14.32 -3.27 9.22
N ARG A 30 -13.44 -3.59 10.18
CA ARG A 30 -12.73 -2.57 10.97
C ARG A 30 -11.88 -1.67 10.09
N GLY A 31 -11.52 -0.49 10.62
CA GLY A 31 -10.54 0.39 9.98
C GLY A 31 -9.13 -0.21 9.93
N GLU A 32 -8.20 0.53 9.35
CA GLU A 32 -6.79 0.17 9.38
C GLU A 32 -6.27 0.15 10.82
N ALA A 33 -5.51 -0.89 11.16
CA ALA A 33 -4.98 -1.11 12.52
C ALA A 33 -3.49 -1.51 12.52
N TRP A 34 -2.84 -1.54 11.36
CA TRP A 34 -1.43 -1.89 11.28
C TRP A 34 -0.54 -0.70 11.65
N ASP A 35 0.47 -1.00 12.46
CA ASP A 35 1.54 -0.08 12.78
C ASP A 35 2.62 -0.03 11.68
N HIS A 36 3.51 0.95 11.76
CA HIS A 36 4.59 1.12 10.79
C HIS A 36 5.50 -0.10 10.66
N SER A 37 5.73 -0.84 11.75
CA SER A 37 6.58 -2.03 11.74
C SER A 37 5.98 -3.15 10.88
N ARG A 38 4.69 -3.40 11.02
CA ARG A 38 3.98 -4.39 10.19
C ARG A 38 3.92 -3.97 8.73
N ILE A 39 3.73 -2.68 8.47
CA ILE A 39 3.73 -2.14 7.11
C ILE A 39 5.11 -2.29 6.47
N CYS A 40 6.20 -1.95 7.18
CA CYS A 40 7.57 -2.18 6.69
C CYS A 40 7.84 -3.66 6.44
N SER A 41 7.37 -4.55 7.30
CA SER A 41 7.51 -5.99 7.12
C SER A 41 6.80 -6.48 5.84
N LEU A 42 5.60 -5.97 5.57
CA LEU A 42 4.88 -6.26 4.33
C LEU A 42 5.64 -5.75 3.11
N MET A 43 6.12 -4.50 3.14
CA MET A 43 6.89 -3.93 2.03
C MET A 43 8.19 -4.70 1.78
N ASN A 44 8.87 -5.12 2.83
CA ASN A 44 10.06 -5.98 2.73
C ASN A 44 9.74 -7.34 2.12
N ALA A 45 8.59 -7.93 2.43
CA ALA A 45 8.15 -9.16 1.78
C ALA A 45 7.91 -8.95 0.28
N ILE A 46 7.31 -7.82 -0.12
CA ILE A 46 7.11 -7.45 -1.53
C ILE A 46 8.45 -7.27 -2.25
N ILE A 47 9.37 -6.51 -1.66
CA ILE A 47 10.71 -6.25 -2.24
C ILE A 47 11.47 -7.56 -2.48
N LYS A 48 11.33 -8.52 -1.56
CA LYS A 48 11.97 -9.85 -1.64
C LYS A 48 11.20 -10.86 -2.49
N GLY A 49 10.10 -10.48 -3.11
CA GLY A 49 9.26 -11.40 -3.89
C GLY A 49 8.63 -12.53 -3.08
N LEU A 50 8.45 -12.35 -1.77
CA LEU A 50 7.88 -13.37 -0.90
C LEU A 50 6.34 -13.41 -1.01
N PRO A 51 5.72 -14.58 -0.81
CA PRO A 51 4.27 -14.71 -0.79
C PRO A 51 3.63 -13.82 0.29
N LEU A 52 2.62 -13.05 -0.09
CA LEU A 52 1.91 -12.13 0.82
C LEU A 52 0.67 -12.77 1.47
N GLY A 53 0.40 -14.03 1.16
CA GLY A 53 -0.81 -14.73 1.56
C GLY A 53 -1.96 -14.50 0.57
N VAL A 54 -3.11 -15.09 0.88
CA VAL A 54 -4.31 -15.07 0.04
C VAL A 54 -5.19 -13.89 0.40
N THR A 55 -5.88 -13.31 -0.57
CA THR A 55 -6.98 -12.37 -0.38
C THR A 55 -8.28 -13.03 -0.78
N LEU A 56 -9.35 -12.77 -0.03
CA LEU A 56 -10.68 -13.26 -0.36
C LEU A 56 -11.52 -12.11 -0.94
N ILE A 57 -12.02 -12.33 -2.15
CA ILE A 57 -12.81 -11.36 -2.88
C ILE A 57 -14.18 -11.96 -3.16
N LEU A 58 -15.21 -11.15 -2.98
CA LEU A 58 -16.55 -11.44 -3.47
C LEU A 58 -16.77 -10.66 -4.75
N GLU A 59 -16.96 -11.36 -5.86
CA GLU A 59 -17.42 -10.72 -7.09
C GLU A 59 -18.85 -10.23 -6.94
N VAL A 60 -19.06 -9.00 -7.38
CA VAL A 60 -20.35 -8.34 -7.30
C VAL A 60 -21.05 -8.42 -8.65
N GLY A 61 -22.25 -8.92 -8.65
CA GLY A 61 -23.12 -8.89 -9.82
C GLY A 61 -23.76 -7.51 -10.04
N ASP A 62 -25.09 -7.45 -10.09
CA ASP A 62 -25.79 -6.18 -10.33
C ASP A 62 -25.74 -5.21 -9.16
N LYS A 63 -25.67 -5.72 -7.94
CA LYS A 63 -25.61 -4.91 -6.71
C LYS A 63 -24.63 -5.52 -5.70
N PRO A 64 -23.89 -4.68 -4.94
CA PRO A 64 -23.07 -5.13 -3.83
C PRO A 64 -23.92 -5.90 -2.81
N LYS A 65 -23.37 -7.00 -2.29
CA LYS A 65 -24.02 -7.81 -1.25
C LYS A 65 -24.01 -7.13 0.11
N PHE A 66 -23.01 -6.30 0.36
CA PHE A 66 -22.85 -5.56 1.61
C PHE A 66 -22.78 -4.07 1.30
N GLU A 67 -23.21 -3.24 2.27
CA GLU A 67 -22.87 -1.82 2.22
C GLU A 67 -21.37 -1.64 2.05
N SER A 68 -20.99 -0.80 1.10
CA SER A 68 -19.60 -0.65 0.68
C SER A 68 -19.00 0.65 1.18
N ARG A 69 -17.71 0.62 1.52
CA ARG A 69 -16.87 1.79 1.71
C ARG A 69 -15.58 1.66 0.92
N ALA A 70 -14.97 2.76 0.58
CA ALA A 70 -13.64 2.75 -0.03
C ALA A 70 -12.58 2.24 0.97
N LEU A 71 -11.43 1.79 0.46
CA LEU A 71 -10.23 1.63 1.27
C LEU A 71 -9.84 3.00 1.83
N GLN A 72 -9.14 3.01 2.96
CA GLN A 72 -8.71 4.26 3.57
C GLN A 72 -7.82 5.06 2.59
N THR A 73 -8.13 6.34 2.44
CA THR A 73 -7.52 7.28 1.48
C THR A 73 -7.73 6.95 0.00
N ALA A 74 -8.45 5.90 -0.35
CA ALA A 74 -8.84 5.65 -1.73
C ALA A 74 -10.03 6.54 -2.15
N PRO A 75 -10.23 6.77 -3.46
CA PRO A 75 -11.35 7.55 -3.96
C PRO A 75 -12.70 7.03 -3.46
N VAL A 76 -13.58 7.95 -3.08
CA VAL A 76 -14.94 7.61 -2.60
C VAL A 76 -15.96 7.62 -3.74
N GLU A 77 -15.62 8.25 -4.86
CA GLU A 77 -16.38 8.28 -6.10
C GLU A 77 -15.63 7.49 -7.18
N GLY A 78 -16.33 6.93 -8.13
CA GLY A 78 -15.71 6.16 -9.21
C GLY A 78 -16.71 5.31 -9.99
N GLU A 79 -16.21 4.31 -10.64
CA GLU A 79 -16.96 3.40 -11.48
C GLU A 79 -17.87 2.46 -10.69
N ARG A 80 -18.51 1.54 -11.40
CA ARG A 80 -19.35 0.52 -10.79
C ARG A 80 -18.50 -0.42 -9.94
N ILE A 81 -18.94 -0.67 -8.71
CA ILE A 81 -18.33 -1.66 -7.82
C ILE A 81 -18.49 -3.05 -8.45
N THR A 82 -17.38 -3.74 -8.68
CA THR A 82 -17.33 -5.10 -9.22
C THR A 82 -16.88 -6.13 -8.20
N GLU A 83 -16.20 -5.69 -7.15
CA GLU A 83 -15.59 -6.57 -6.16
C GLU A 83 -15.71 -6.01 -4.75
N GLN A 84 -15.93 -6.89 -3.77
CA GLN A 84 -15.83 -6.58 -2.35
C GLN A 84 -14.75 -7.43 -1.69
N LEU A 85 -13.76 -6.80 -1.08
CA LEU A 85 -12.65 -7.45 -0.42
C LEU A 85 -13.08 -7.94 0.97
N LEU A 86 -13.23 -9.26 1.13
CA LEU A 86 -13.68 -9.91 2.37
C LEU A 86 -12.53 -10.22 3.32
N ASP A 87 -11.34 -10.55 2.80
CA ASP A 87 -10.12 -10.72 3.61
C ASP A 87 -8.90 -10.12 2.89
N GLY A 88 -7.88 -9.75 3.66
CA GLY A 88 -6.68 -9.07 3.16
C GLY A 88 -6.77 -7.54 3.20
N GLN A 89 -7.81 -6.97 3.80
CA GLN A 89 -8.03 -5.52 3.89
C GLN A 89 -6.81 -4.77 4.41
N GLN A 90 -6.19 -5.20 5.51
CA GLN A 90 -5.06 -4.50 6.13
C GLN A 90 -3.86 -4.42 5.16
N ARG A 91 -3.55 -5.55 4.50
CA ARG A 91 -2.47 -5.62 3.50
C ARG A 91 -2.72 -4.70 2.32
N MET A 92 -3.92 -4.78 1.74
CA MET A 92 -4.27 -3.97 0.57
C MET A 92 -4.34 -2.48 0.88
N THR A 93 -4.87 -2.11 2.05
CA THR A 93 -4.88 -0.72 2.51
C THR A 93 -3.46 -0.22 2.74
N ALA A 94 -2.59 -1.00 3.38
CA ALA A 94 -1.20 -0.63 3.59
C ALA A 94 -0.45 -0.43 2.26
N VAL A 95 -0.56 -1.36 1.32
CA VAL A 95 0.05 -1.24 -0.01
C VAL A 95 -0.46 0.00 -0.74
N TRP A 96 -1.78 0.22 -0.76
CA TRP A 96 -2.40 1.40 -1.37
C TRP A 96 -1.82 2.69 -0.79
N ARG A 97 -1.80 2.81 0.54
CA ARG A 97 -1.35 4.03 1.22
C ARG A 97 0.15 4.28 1.07
N VAL A 98 0.99 3.23 1.16
CA VAL A 98 2.43 3.36 0.97
C VAL A 98 2.77 3.85 -0.43
N LEU A 99 2.18 3.23 -1.47
CA LEU A 99 2.50 3.56 -2.86
C LEU A 99 1.93 4.93 -3.30
N ASN A 100 0.95 5.46 -2.58
CA ASN A 100 0.41 6.80 -2.82
C ASN A 100 0.91 7.85 -1.80
N ASP A 101 1.86 7.49 -0.92
CA ASP A 101 2.39 8.37 0.15
C ASP A 101 1.29 9.05 0.98
N ASN A 102 0.30 8.28 1.38
CA ASN A 102 -0.93 8.75 2.01
C ASN A 102 -0.96 8.59 3.54
N TYR A 103 0.20 8.36 4.19
CA TYR A 103 0.31 8.39 5.64
C TYR A 103 0.63 9.80 6.13
N GLU A 104 -0.15 10.31 7.08
CA GLU A 104 0.01 11.67 7.59
C GLU A 104 1.24 11.83 8.47
N ASP A 105 1.66 10.77 9.14
CA ASP A 105 2.71 10.76 10.16
C ASP A 105 4.05 10.22 9.66
N GLY A 106 4.15 9.78 8.42
CA GLY A 106 5.39 9.28 7.85
C GLY A 106 5.31 8.96 6.38
N SER A 107 6.46 8.81 5.75
CA SER A 107 6.60 8.32 4.38
C SER A 107 7.52 7.11 4.36
N TYR A 108 7.24 6.19 3.46
CA TYR A 108 7.98 4.95 3.30
C TYR A 108 8.99 5.09 2.17
N PHE A 109 10.18 4.55 2.39
CA PHE A 109 11.29 4.60 1.45
C PHE A 109 11.89 3.20 1.30
N VAL A 110 12.49 2.95 0.16
CA VAL A 110 13.37 1.81 -0.02
C VAL A 110 14.80 2.31 0.17
N VAL A 111 15.47 1.78 1.19
CA VAL A 111 16.90 2.00 1.39
C VAL A 111 17.64 0.93 0.61
N VAL A 112 18.59 1.34 -0.21
CA VAL A 112 19.43 0.45 -0.98
C VAL A 112 20.86 0.57 -0.43
N GLU A 113 21.38 -0.50 0.11
CA GLU A 113 22.77 -0.62 0.53
C GLU A 113 23.58 -1.37 -0.56
N ASP A 114 24.88 -1.08 -0.63
CA ASP A 114 25.78 -1.68 -1.60
C ASP A 114 25.25 -1.59 -3.04
N PHE A 115 24.81 -0.39 -3.43
CA PHE A 115 24.17 -0.13 -4.73
C PHE A 115 25.02 -0.59 -5.92
N ASP A 116 26.35 -0.53 -5.81
CA ASP A 116 27.29 -0.93 -6.85
C ASP A 116 27.61 -2.45 -6.84
N SER A 117 27.02 -3.22 -5.93
CA SER A 117 27.16 -4.68 -5.89
C SER A 117 26.26 -5.36 -6.92
N GLU A 118 26.61 -6.60 -7.30
CA GLU A 118 25.75 -7.43 -8.15
C GLU A 118 24.42 -7.78 -7.46
N GLU A 119 24.39 -7.79 -6.12
CA GLU A 119 23.22 -8.08 -5.32
C GLU A 119 23.00 -6.98 -4.26
N PRO A 120 22.47 -5.80 -4.64
CA PRO A 120 22.24 -4.72 -3.70
C PRO A 120 21.19 -5.12 -2.66
N GLN A 121 21.46 -4.82 -1.39
CA GLN A 121 20.52 -5.06 -0.32
C GLN A 121 19.47 -3.96 -0.28
N MET A 122 18.21 -4.34 -0.24
CA MET A 122 17.09 -3.41 -0.19
C MET A 122 16.23 -3.65 1.05
N ALA A 123 15.81 -2.58 1.72
CA ALA A 123 14.90 -2.64 2.83
C ALA A 123 13.91 -1.47 2.82
N ALA A 124 12.66 -1.74 3.17
CA ALA A 124 11.66 -0.71 3.36
C ALA A 124 11.81 -0.08 4.75
N GLU A 125 11.87 1.24 4.79
CA GLU A 125 11.91 2.03 6.02
C GLU A 125 10.84 3.10 6.02
N VAL A 126 10.38 3.51 7.21
CA VAL A 126 9.50 4.64 7.39
C VAL A 126 10.23 5.80 8.06
N ILE A 127 10.09 7.00 7.50
CA ILE A 127 10.60 8.23 8.10
C ILE A 127 9.41 9.06 8.57
N ARG A 128 9.31 9.24 9.89
CA ARG A 128 8.22 10.02 10.50
C ARG A 128 8.33 11.50 10.17
N GLN A 129 7.20 12.18 10.05
CA GLN A 129 7.14 13.62 9.73
C GLN A 129 7.91 14.51 10.70
N SER A 130 8.07 14.13 11.98
CA SER A 130 8.91 14.84 12.94
C SER A 130 10.39 14.96 12.51
N ARG A 131 10.83 14.11 11.59
CA ARG A 131 12.19 14.14 10.98
C ARG A 131 12.22 14.78 9.60
N TRP A 132 11.21 15.57 9.26
CA TRP A 132 11.12 16.27 7.99
C TRP A 132 11.38 17.77 8.16
N ARG A 133 12.08 18.35 7.21
CA ARG A 133 12.18 19.81 7.05
C ARG A 133 11.28 20.28 5.91
N LYS A 134 10.84 21.55 6.02
CA LYS A 134 10.19 22.27 4.93
C LYS A 134 11.13 23.36 4.43
N LYS A 135 11.54 23.26 3.16
CA LYS A 135 12.30 24.28 2.45
C LYS A 135 11.69 24.50 1.07
N ASP A 136 11.54 25.75 0.68
CA ASP A 136 11.00 26.13 -0.64
C ASP A 136 9.66 25.44 -0.97
N ASN A 137 8.76 25.37 0.01
CA ASN A 137 7.49 24.65 -0.06
C ASN A 137 7.57 23.13 -0.29
N ARG A 138 8.76 22.54 -0.27
CA ARG A 138 8.96 21.09 -0.39
C ARG A 138 9.28 20.50 0.98
N ARG A 139 8.69 19.34 1.27
CA ARG A 139 9.07 18.52 2.42
C ARG A 139 10.14 17.55 2.00
N TYR A 140 11.14 17.36 2.83
CA TYR A 140 12.18 16.37 2.62
C TYR A 140 12.69 15.81 3.96
N PRO A 141 13.13 14.56 4.01
CA PRO A 141 13.66 13.99 5.24
C PRO A 141 14.93 14.70 5.72
N LEU A 142 15.10 14.85 7.03
CA LEU A 142 16.28 15.53 7.61
C LEU A 142 17.63 14.90 7.21
N TRP A 143 17.64 13.60 6.93
CA TRP A 143 18.86 12.93 6.51
C TRP A 143 19.34 13.33 5.10
N CYS A 144 18.49 13.93 4.28
CA CYS A 144 18.89 14.52 3.01
C CYS A 144 19.79 15.75 3.17
N ASP A 145 19.83 16.38 4.36
CA ASP A 145 20.75 17.51 4.64
C ASP A 145 22.21 17.06 4.68
N ASN A 146 22.47 15.77 4.92
CA ASN A 146 23.82 15.23 4.86
C ASN A 146 24.14 14.78 3.43
N ARG A 147 25.11 15.44 2.78
CA ARG A 147 25.49 15.12 1.40
C ARG A 147 25.85 13.64 1.18
N LYS A 148 26.39 12.95 2.19
CA LYS A 148 26.66 11.51 2.13
C LYS A 148 25.39 10.66 2.08
N ASN A 149 24.27 11.17 2.57
CA ASN A 149 22.99 10.48 2.60
C ASN A 149 22.05 10.94 1.47
N ALA A 150 22.30 12.09 0.85
CA ALA A 150 21.48 12.59 -0.27
C ALA A 150 21.53 11.66 -1.51
N TRP A 151 22.53 10.83 -1.62
CA TRP A 151 22.65 9.78 -2.65
C TRP A 151 21.62 8.65 -2.48
N ARG A 152 21.20 8.38 -1.26
CA ARG A 152 20.24 7.33 -0.95
C ARG A 152 18.78 7.74 -1.18
N ALA A 153 18.53 8.97 -1.60
CA ALA A 153 17.20 9.58 -1.73
C ALA A 153 16.78 9.93 -3.17
N ARG A 154 17.52 9.48 -4.18
CA ARG A 154 17.20 9.73 -5.59
C ARG A 154 16.53 8.55 -6.25
#